data_f223ad04516dc11771900fb06fd3a6f7
#
_entry.id   f223ad04516dc11771900fb06fd3a6f7
#
_cell.length_a   1.000
_cell.length_b   1.000
_cell.length_c   1.000
_cell.angle_alpha   90.00
_cell.angle_beta   90.00
_cell.angle_gamma   90.00
#
_symmetry.space_group_name_H-M   'P 1'
#
loop_
_entity.id
_entity.type
_entity.pdbx_description
1 polymer ?
#
loop_
_entity_poly.entity_id
_entity_poly.type
_entity_poly.pdbx_seq_one_letter_code
_entity_poly.pdbx_strand_id
1 'polypeptide(L)'
;MRNLILLAIGLAVGVIAAASVLNALGQRDAYPHGLMNVMQHHYAALREDLRGNRCTTAPADVESLRMLSRDVENAMYPDGSADSTFLDYEQRLHEGLTAAATAGTECAMLKPAVDKITAACDACHHEYR
;
A
#
# COMPACT_ATOMS: atom_id res chain seq x y z
N MET A 1 -37.12 -19.73 -33.95
CA MET A 1 -36.73 -18.30 -33.78
C MET A 1 -36.86 -17.81 -32.34
N ARG A 2 -38.01 -17.98 -31.66
CA ARG A 2 -38.22 -17.52 -30.27
C ARG A 2 -37.19 -18.05 -29.27
N ASN A 3 -36.82 -19.34 -29.35
CA ASN A 3 -35.83 -19.95 -28.44
C ASN A 3 -34.39 -19.46 -28.70
N LEU A 4 -34.04 -19.14 -29.94
CA LEU A 4 -32.73 -18.53 -30.26
C LEU A 4 -32.62 -17.10 -29.71
N ILE A 5 -33.69 -16.33 -29.75
CA ILE A 5 -33.73 -14.98 -29.20
C ILE A 5 -33.58 -15.02 -27.67
N LEU A 6 -34.32 -15.92 -27.00
CA LEU A 6 -34.21 -16.10 -25.52
C LEU A 6 -32.82 -16.55 -25.12
N LEU A 7 -32.18 -17.43 -25.88
CA LEU A 7 -30.81 -17.88 -25.62
C LEU A 7 -29.80 -16.73 -25.78
N ALA A 8 -29.95 -15.91 -26.84
CA ALA A 8 -29.10 -14.76 -27.08
C ALA A 8 -29.24 -13.70 -25.96
N ILE A 9 -30.48 -13.42 -25.52
CA ILE A 9 -30.73 -12.49 -24.39
C ILE A 9 -30.11 -13.03 -23.09
N GLY A 10 -30.32 -14.31 -22.80
CA GLY A 10 -29.76 -14.94 -21.59
C GLY A 10 -28.22 -14.90 -21.57
N LEU A 11 -27.58 -15.15 -22.74
CA LEU A 11 -26.14 -15.05 -22.87
C LEU A 11 -25.64 -13.60 -22.64
N ALA A 12 -26.31 -12.62 -23.27
CA ALA A 12 -25.94 -11.21 -23.11
C ALA A 12 -26.06 -10.74 -21.66
N VAL A 13 -27.16 -11.08 -20.98
CA VAL A 13 -27.37 -10.75 -19.56
C VAL A 13 -26.31 -11.44 -18.69
N GLY A 14 -26.01 -12.71 -18.97
CA GLY A 14 -24.99 -13.45 -18.22
C GLY A 14 -23.60 -12.85 -18.35
N VAL A 15 -23.20 -12.44 -19.54
CA VAL A 15 -21.90 -11.78 -19.79
C VAL A 15 -21.82 -10.43 -19.06
N ILE A 16 -22.88 -9.62 -19.12
CA ILE A 16 -22.92 -8.31 -18.42
C ILE A 16 -22.85 -8.51 -16.90
N ALA A 17 -23.60 -9.46 -16.37
CA ALA A 17 -23.58 -9.75 -14.93
C ALA A 17 -22.20 -10.25 -14.47
N ALA A 18 -21.59 -11.18 -15.21
CA ALA A 18 -20.25 -11.67 -14.91
C ALA A 18 -19.20 -10.57 -14.99
N ALA A 19 -19.22 -9.72 -16.03
CA ALA A 19 -18.32 -8.58 -16.16
C ALA A 19 -18.48 -7.58 -15.00
N SER A 20 -19.71 -7.31 -14.56
CA SER A 20 -19.99 -6.41 -13.45
C SER A 20 -19.44 -6.95 -12.12
N VAL A 21 -19.61 -8.25 -11.86
CA VAL A 21 -19.06 -8.90 -10.64
C VAL A 21 -17.53 -8.88 -10.65
N LEU A 22 -16.90 -9.25 -11.77
CA LEU A 22 -15.44 -9.22 -11.89
C LEU A 22 -14.87 -7.82 -11.71
N ASN A 23 -15.55 -6.79 -12.27
CA ASN A 23 -15.13 -5.40 -12.12
C ASN A 23 -15.29 -4.93 -10.66
N ALA A 24 -16.38 -5.29 -9.98
CA ALA A 24 -16.59 -4.95 -8.57
C ALA A 24 -15.57 -5.62 -7.64
N LEU A 25 -15.19 -6.87 -7.91
CA LEU A 25 -14.14 -7.58 -7.17
C LEU A 25 -12.76 -6.94 -7.43
N GLY A 26 -12.43 -6.65 -8.70
CA GLY A 26 -11.15 -6.01 -9.05
C GLY A 26 -10.99 -4.60 -8.46
N GLN A 27 -12.09 -3.86 -8.26
CA GLN A 27 -12.04 -2.53 -7.64
C GLN A 27 -11.75 -2.59 -6.13
N ARG A 28 -12.15 -3.65 -5.43
CA ARG A 28 -11.83 -3.81 -4.00
C ARG A 28 -10.34 -3.94 -3.75
N ASP A 29 -9.63 -4.63 -4.63
CA ASP A 29 -8.20 -4.87 -4.49
C ASP A 29 -7.35 -3.74 -5.13
N ALA A 30 -7.94 -2.93 -6.01
CA ALA A 30 -7.21 -1.88 -6.74
C ALA A 30 -6.67 -0.79 -5.82
N TYR A 31 -7.41 -0.41 -4.78
CA TYR A 31 -7.01 0.66 -3.88
C TYR A 31 -5.83 0.25 -2.97
N PRO A 32 -5.88 -0.86 -2.22
CA PRO A 32 -4.73 -1.33 -1.45
C PRO A 32 -3.48 -1.53 -2.31
N HIS A 33 -3.61 -2.16 -3.48
CA HIS A 33 -2.48 -2.34 -4.40
C HIS A 33 -1.93 -1.02 -4.92
N GLY A 34 -2.79 -0.07 -5.26
CA GLY A 34 -2.39 1.27 -5.70
C GLY A 34 -1.63 2.01 -4.61
N LEU A 35 -2.13 1.99 -3.38
CA LEU A 35 -1.47 2.59 -2.22
C LEU A 35 -0.08 1.98 -1.99
N MET A 36 0.02 0.65 -1.95
CA MET A 36 1.30 -0.04 -1.76
C MET A 36 2.30 0.24 -2.89
N ASN A 37 1.85 0.36 -4.14
CA ASN A 37 2.71 0.72 -5.27
C ASN A 37 3.30 2.13 -5.12
N VAL A 38 2.51 3.10 -4.69
CA VAL A 38 2.99 4.47 -4.45
C VAL A 38 3.93 4.53 -3.25
N MET A 39 3.61 3.84 -2.16
CA MET A 39 4.51 3.71 -1.00
C MET A 39 5.84 3.07 -1.40
N GLN A 40 5.80 1.99 -2.19
CA GLN A 40 7.01 1.34 -2.70
C GLN A 40 7.87 2.27 -3.55
N HIS A 41 7.26 3.15 -4.35
CA HIS A 41 7.98 4.15 -5.15
C HIS A 41 8.79 5.10 -4.26
N HIS A 42 8.16 5.72 -3.27
CA HIS A 42 8.83 6.63 -2.34
C HIS A 42 9.87 5.92 -1.47
N TYR A 43 9.56 4.72 -1.02
CA TYR A 43 10.51 3.91 -0.25
C TYR A 43 11.75 3.53 -1.08
N ALA A 44 11.58 3.17 -2.35
CA ALA A 44 12.69 2.86 -3.25
C ALA A 44 13.57 4.10 -3.50
N ALA A 45 12.97 5.28 -3.72
CA ALA A 45 13.68 6.54 -3.87
C ALA A 45 14.50 6.87 -2.61
N LEU A 46 13.90 6.77 -1.43
CA LEU A 46 14.56 6.98 -0.15
C LEU A 46 15.77 6.05 0.05
N ARG A 47 15.65 4.77 -0.30
CA ARG A 47 16.75 3.82 -0.24
C ARG A 47 17.87 4.12 -1.24
N GLU A 48 17.52 4.61 -2.43
CA GLU A 48 18.50 4.99 -3.45
C GLU A 48 19.29 6.23 -3.00
N ASP A 49 18.62 7.21 -2.41
CA ASP A 49 19.26 8.40 -1.86
C ASP A 49 20.23 8.07 -0.72
N LEU A 50 19.84 7.15 0.18
CA LEU A 50 20.74 6.63 1.21
C LEU A 50 21.97 5.94 0.63
N ARG A 51 21.81 5.08 -0.39
CA ARG A 51 22.94 4.42 -1.04
C ARG A 51 23.88 5.40 -1.72
N GLY A 52 23.30 6.46 -2.31
CA GLY A 52 24.05 7.54 -2.96
C GLY A 52 24.59 8.61 -2.02
N ASN A 53 24.34 8.49 -0.70
CA ASN A 53 24.65 9.52 0.30
C ASN A 53 24.05 10.91 -0.05
N ARG A 54 22.85 10.93 -0.66
CA ARG A 54 22.12 12.11 -1.12
C ARG A 54 20.88 12.37 -0.25
N CYS A 55 21.03 12.48 1.06
CA CYS A 55 19.91 12.54 1.99
C CYS A 55 19.19 13.89 2.03
N THR A 56 19.59 14.88 1.24
CA THR A 56 18.93 16.18 1.17
C THR A 56 17.52 16.12 0.58
N THR A 57 17.22 15.14 -0.27
CA THR A 57 15.91 14.89 -0.90
C THR A 57 15.01 13.97 -0.07
N ALA A 58 15.59 13.20 0.85
CA ALA A 58 14.90 12.23 1.68
C ALA A 58 13.67 12.76 2.44
N PRO A 59 13.64 13.98 2.99
CA PRO A 59 12.48 14.49 3.72
C PRO A 59 11.18 14.50 2.88
N ALA A 60 11.25 14.71 1.58
CA ALA A 60 10.07 14.71 0.72
C ALA A 60 9.46 13.29 0.59
N ASP A 61 10.31 12.28 0.42
CA ASP A 61 9.85 10.88 0.34
C ASP A 61 9.36 10.36 1.69
N VAL A 62 10.04 10.74 2.80
CA VAL A 62 9.59 10.42 4.15
C VAL A 62 8.21 11.03 4.44
N GLU A 63 7.96 12.28 4.07
CA GLU A 63 6.65 12.91 4.29
C GLU A 63 5.57 12.28 3.41
N SER A 64 5.88 11.94 2.16
CA SER A 64 4.97 11.19 1.31
C SER A 64 4.59 9.85 1.91
N LEU A 65 5.56 9.08 2.40
CA LEU A 65 5.32 7.81 3.10
C LEU A 65 4.48 8.01 4.37
N ARG A 66 4.72 9.07 5.16
CA ARG A 66 3.93 9.38 6.35
C ARG A 66 2.47 9.70 6.03
N MET A 67 2.22 10.43 4.95
CA MET A 67 0.84 10.71 4.50
C MET A 67 0.15 9.44 4.03
N LEU A 68 0.80 8.65 3.20
CA LEU A 68 0.25 7.42 2.65
C LEU A 68 0.02 6.35 3.72
N SER A 69 0.91 6.24 4.71
CA SER A 69 0.79 5.23 5.76
C SER A 69 -0.44 5.40 6.65
N ARG A 70 -1.01 6.60 6.75
CA ARG A 70 -2.25 6.86 7.51
C ARG A 70 -3.48 6.21 6.90
N ASP A 71 -3.39 5.80 5.66
CA ASP A 71 -4.51 5.25 4.91
C ASP A 71 -4.42 3.72 4.74
N VAL A 72 -3.35 3.12 5.26
CA VAL A 72 -3.09 1.68 5.11
C VAL A 72 -4.18 0.85 5.78
N GLU A 73 -4.57 1.16 7.02
CA GLU A 73 -5.65 0.46 7.71
C GLU A 73 -6.96 0.55 6.93
N ASN A 74 -7.38 1.75 6.55
CA ASN A 74 -8.61 1.96 5.79
C ASN A 74 -8.60 1.28 4.41
N ALA A 75 -7.43 1.22 3.77
CA ALA A 75 -7.28 0.56 2.48
C ALA A 75 -7.42 -0.96 2.58
N MET A 76 -6.84 -1.56 3.63
CA MET A 76 -6.82 -3.00 3.84
C MET A 76 -8.10 -3.50 4.54
N TYR A 77 -8.60 -2.74 5.51
CA TYR A 77 -9.74 -3.09 6.38
C TYR A 77 -10.77 -1.95 6.41
N PRO A 78 -11.48 -1.68 5.30
CA PRO A 78 -12.43 -0.56 5.21
C PRO A 78 -13.62 -0.70 6.15
N ASP A 79 -13.83 -1.87 6.71
CA ASP A 79 -14.87 -2.17 7.71
C ASP A 79 -14.38 -2.05 9.17
N GLY A 80 -13.10 -1.67 9.38
CA GLY A 80 -12.50 -1.56 10.69
C GLY A 80 -12.20 -2.90 11.36
N SER A 81 -12.11 -4.00 10.60
CA SER A 81 -11.89 -5.34 11.14
C SER A 81 -10.40 -5.71 11.31
N ALA A 82 -9.49 -4.72 11.26
CA ALA A 82 -8.06 -4.95 11.44
C ALA A 82 -7.77 -5.62 12.79
N ASP A 83 -6.99 -6.69 12.77
CA ASP A 83 -6.59 -7.38 13.99
C ASP A 83 -5.42 -6.66 14.69
N SER A 84 -5.16 -7.04 15.95
CA SER A 84 -4.13 -6.40 16.77
C SER A 84 -2.70 -6.59 16.21
N THR A 85 -2.46 -7.65 15.45
CA THR A 85 -1.15 -7.92 14.83
C THR A 85 -0.91 -6.95 13.68
N PHE A 86 -1.95 -6.71 12.87
CA PHE A 86 -1.89 -5.71 11.80
C PHE A 86 -1.61 -4.31 12.37
N LEU A 87 -2.35 -3.91 13.39
CA LEU A 87 -2.19 -2.61 14.05
C LEU A 87 -0.80 -2.44 14.69
N ASP A 88 -0.19 -3.50 15.22
CA ASP A 88 1.18 -3.49 15.73
C ASP A 88 2.21 -3.23 14.60
N TYR A 89 2.04 -3.87 13.43
CA TYR A 89 2.92 -3.60 12.29
C TYR A 89 2.75 -2.17 11.76
N GLU A 90 1.53 -1.66 11.68
CA GLU A 90 1.27 -0.28 11.28
C GLU A 90 1.91 0.72 12.27
N GLN A 91 1.78 0.47 13.56
CA GLN A 91 2.43 1.29 14.59
C GLN A 91 3.96 1.30 14.42
N ARG A 92 4.58 0.14 14.20
CA ARG A 92 6.04 0.06 13.95
C ARG A 92 6.46 0.83 12.70
N LEU A 93 5.65 0.79 11.64
CA LEU A 93 5.87 1.60 10.44
C LEU A 93 5.83 3.09 10.78
N HIS A 94 4.82 3.56 11.51
CA HIS A 94 4.68 4.95 11.94
C HIS A 94 5.84 5.41 12.83
N GLU A 95 6.32 4.56 13.73
CA GLU A 95 7.50 4.84 14.58
C GLU A 95 8.77 4.99 13.72
N GLY A 96 8.98 4.10 12.75
CA GLY A 96 10.10 4.19 11.81
C GLY A 96 10.05 5.46 10.97
N LEU A 97 8.88 5.82 10.44
CA LEU A 97 8.66 7.04 9.67
C LEU A 97 8.85 8.31 10.50
N THR A 98 8.43 8.29 11.77
CA THR A 98 8.65 9.40 12.71
C THR A 98 10.14 9.58 13.00
N ALA A 99 10.86 8.49 13.21
CA ALA A 99 12.31 8.54 13.39
C ALA A 99 13.04 9.07 12.14
N ALA A 100 12.60 8.66 10.94
CA ALA A 100 13.13 9.16 9.68
C ALA A 100 12.87 10.65 9.48
N ALA A 101 11.68 11.14 9.82
CA ALA A 101 11.35 12.56 9.77
C ALA A 101 12.21 13.38 10.75
N THR A 102 12.49 12.84 11.93
CA THR A 102 13.37 13.48 12.93
C THR A 102 14.83 13.51 12.47
N ALA A 103 15.29 12.48 11.74
CA ALA A 103 16.63 12.44 11.18
C ALA A 103 16.87 13.50 10.09
N GLY A 104 15.81 13.95 9.42
CA GLY A 104 15.86 15.00 8.40
C GLY A 104 16.78 14.61 7.23
N THR A 105 17.83 15.41 7.02
CA THR A 105 18.82 15.23 5.95
C THR A 105 20.10 14.52 6.40
N GLU A 106 20.19 14.11 7.65
CA GLU A 106 21.37 13.47 8.22
C GLU A 106 21.41 11.97 7.88
N CYS A 107 22.19 11.59 6.85
CA CYS A 107 22.27 10.20 6.37
C CYS A 107 22.61 9.19 7.48
N ALA A 108 23.50 9.55 8.42
CA ALA A 108 23.89 8.66 9.50
C ALA A 108 22.73 8.34 10.46
N MET A 109 21.83 9.32 10.69
CA MET A 109 20.64 9.13 11.52
C MET A 109 19.47 8.53 10.73
N LEU A 110 19.37 8.85 9.44
CA LEU A 110 18.31 8.39 8.56
C LEU A 110 18.41 6.88 8.30
N LYS A 111 19.63 6.35 8.14
CA LYS A 111 19.85 4.93 7.86
C LYS A 111 19.18 3.99 8.87
N PRO A 112 19.40 4.07 10.18
CA PRO A 112 18.75 3.19 11.15
C PRO A 112 17.23 3.38 11.19
N ALA A 113 16.71 4.56 10.87
CA ALA A 113 15.27 4.79 10.76
C ALA A 113 14.67 4.06 9.54
N VAL A 114 15.34 4.11 8.40
CA VAL A 114 14.91 3.37 7.20
C VAL A 114 15.04 1.86 7.39
N ASP A 115 16.03 1.38 8.14
CA ASP A 115 16.13 -0.04 8.50
C ASP A 115 14.90 -0.49 9.34
N LYS A 116 14.37 0.36 10.25
CA LYS A 116 13.12 0.10 10.99
C LYS A 116 11.90 0.06 10.06
N ILE A 117 11.79 1.01 9.13
CA ILE A 117 10.72 1.03 8.12
C ILE A 117 10.76 -0.27 7.31
N THR A 118 11.96 -0.67 6.85
CA THR A 118 12.16 -1.93 6.12
C THR A 118 11.64 -3.12 6.90
N ALA A 119 12.05 -3.24 8.17
CA ALA A 119 11.66 -4.35 9.02
C ALA A 119 10.13 -4.39 9.25
N ALA A 120 9.47 -3.24 9.40
CA ALA A 120 8.01 -3.17 9.55
C ALA A 120 7.29 -3.59 8.27
N CYS A 121 7.74 -3.10 7.09
CA CYS A 121 7.19 -3.49 5.80
C CYS A 121 7.34 -4.99 5.54
N ASP A 122 8.52 -5.55 5.77
CA ASP A 122 8.81 -6.96 5.53
C ASP A 122 7.99 -7.87 6.46
N ALA A 123 7.87 -7.50 7.74
CA ALA A 123 7.09 -8.26 8.71
C ALA A 123 5.59 -8.28 8.36
N CYS A 124 5.01 -7.12 8.02
CA CYS A 124 3.63 -7.03 7.59
C CYS A 124 3.38 -7.85 6.31
N HIS A 125 4.23 -7.70 5.30
CA HIS A 125 4.10 -8.43 4.04
C HIS A 125 4.36 -9.94 4.17
N HIS A 126 5.06 -10.39 5.19
CA HIS A 126 5.21 -11.82 5.47
C HIS A 126 3.89 -12.45 5.95
N GLU A 127 3.11 -11.70 6.74
CA GLU A 127 1.85 -12.19 7.34
C GLU A 127 0.62 -11.94 6.44
N TYR A 128 0.55 -10.78 5.77
CA TYR A 128 -0.66 -10.27 5.09
C TYR A 128 -0.53 -10.14 3.57
N ARG A 129 0.36 -10.88 2.92
CA ARG A 129 0.56 -10.83 1.47
C ARG A 129 -0.14 -11.95 0.71
#